data_5ea2c9c78e1637160693741a2974db31
#
_entry.id   5ea2c9c78e1637160693741a2974db31
#
_cell.length_a   1.000
_cell.length_b   1.000
_cell.length_c   1.000
_cell.angle_alpha   90.00
_cell.angle_beta   90.00
_cell.angle_gamma   90.00
#
_symmetry.space_group_name_H-M   'P 1'
#
loop_
_entity.id
_entity.type
_entity.pdbx_description
1 polymer ?
#
loop_
_entity_poly.entity_id
_entity_poly.type
_entity_poly.pdbx_seq_one_letter_code
_entity_poly.pdbx_strand_id
1 'polypeptide(L)'
;MIPEPPPKVITRLRDGRIHAYVVGTGVYGTLEAAAVFQPRDGEEVVASVVRQDLERVVYTTLNGVVCLTRAGDLMWALDFEPHSDVRHGHRPGCALSLDGRTVWVYRPDAMAGRRSGDQWVVHDADSGVVLARRELETVGHGAFHHVHPVDGSIYLDIGEGQDGSVILRGTVGADSEPEFVTYPWQDRCLIDLAPSGRQFMTVDHEQADVAFHDHPNGDVLFTLPVEAFGYDPEESFVEWSGGYLTEDTAIVALGGESQDEEEWFRHHLVDVRTGTLSGEFTVEASNPYELVPLGDGSWLTGGPGADPVRWSSAPQPSAPPHPAAPTSPYERQQL
;
A
#
# COMPACT_ATOMS: atom_id res chain seq x y z
N MET A 1 -13.53 -14.11 22.35
CA MET A 1 -13.74 -13.88 20.92
C MET A 1 -12.88 -12.66 20.60
N ILE A 2 -11.84 -12.84 19.82
CA ILE A 2 -11.02 -11.70 19.33
C ILE A 2 -11.92 -11.00 18.31
N PRO A 3 -12.16 -9.69 18.42
CA PRO A 3 -12.94 -8.98 17.42
C PRO A 3 -12.28 -9.15 16.05
N GLU A 4 -13.09 -9.39 15.05
CA GLU A 4 -12.62 -9.46 13.66
C GLU A 4 -11.96 -8.10 13.32
N PRO A 5 -10.77 -8.10 12.71
CA PRO A 5 -10.13 -6.85 12.34
C PRO A 5 -11.05 -6.05 11.40
N PRO A 6 -11.08 -4.73 11.53
CA PRO A 6 -11.91 -3.92 10.66
C PRO A 6 -11.52 -4.11 9.20
N PRO A 7 -12.48 -4.05 8.26
CA PRO A 7 -12.20 -4.24 6.85
C PRO A 7 -11.21 -3.21 6.34
N LYS A 8 -10.26 -3.65 5.52
CA LYS A 8 -9.29 -2.76 4.88
C LYS A 8 -10.00 -1.95 3.78
N VAL A 9 -9.77 -0.65 3.74
CA VAL A 9 -10.24 0.22 2.64
C VAL A 9 -9.04 0.60 1.78
N ILE A 10 -9.16 0.38 0.48
CA ILE A 10 -8.16 0.80 -0.50
C ILE A 10 -8.76 1.84 -1.45
N THR A 11 -7.91 2.66 -2.04
CA THR A 11 -8.31 3.70 -2.99
C THR A 11 -7.69 3.49 -4.35
N ARG A 12 -8.41 3.92 -5.40
CA ARG A 12 -7.91 4.04 -6.77
C ARG A 12 -8.36 5.38 -7.35
N LEU A 13 -7.48 6.05 -8.06
CA LEU A 13 -7.82 7.24 -8.82
C LEU A 13 -8.25 6.81 -10.24
N ARG A 14 -9.52 7.11 -10.60
CA ARG A 14 -10.07 6.79 -11.92
C ARG A 14 -10.89 7.97 -12.42
N ASP A 15 -10.69 8.36 -13.66
CA ASP A 15 -11.42 9.46 -14.29
C ASP A 15 -11.46 10.75 -13.44
N GLY A 16 -10.34 11.05 -12.75
CA GLY A 16 -10.23 12.21 -11.86
C GLY A 16 -11.02 12.08 -10.55
N ARG A 17 -11.52 10.88 -10.21
CA ARG A 17 -12.25 10.60 -8.96
C ARG A 17 -11.54 9.56 -8.10
N ILE A 18 -11.70 9.68 -6.80
CA ILE A 18 -11.15 8.71 -5.84
C ILE A 18 -12.24 7.67 -5.56
N HIS A 19 -11.99 6.44 -6.00
CA HIS A 19 -12.84 5.29 -5.74
C HIS A 19 -12.32 4.54 -4.52
N ALA A 20 -13.18 4.26 -3.55
CA ALA A 20 -12.87 3.52 -2.34
C ALA A 20 -13.51 2.13 -2.39
N TYR A 21 -12.72 1.10 -2.12
CA TYR A 21 -13.12 -0.30 -2.13
C TYR A 21 -12.94 -0.90 -0.75
N VAL A 22 -13.97 -1.57 -0.26
CA VAL A 22 -13.93 -2.29 1.01
C VAL A 22 -13.49 -3.73 0.74
N VAL A 23 -12.34 -4.07 1.28
CA VAL A 23 -11.80 -5.44 1.22
C VAL A 23 -12.28 -6.18 2.45
N GLY A 24 -13.49 -6.76 2.36
CA GLY A 24 -14.11 -7.54 3.46
C GLY A 24 -13.92 -9.03 3.29
N THR A 25 -14.20 -9.80 4.34
CA THR A 25 -14.14 -11.27 4.30
C THR A 25 -15.18 -11.84 3.34
N GLY A 26 -14.78 -12.84 2.55
CA GLY A 26 -15.70 -13.62 1.70
C GLY A 26 -16.15 -12.98 0.39
N VAL A 27 -15.67 -11.76 0.05
CA VAL A 27 -15.94 -11.12 -1.25
C VAL A 27 -14.75 -11.35 -2.17
N TYR A 28 -14.96 -12.03 -3.29
CA TYR A 28 -13.94 -12.34 -4.30
C TYR A 28 -14.41 -11.90 -5.70
N GLY A 29 -13.47 -11.83 -6.63
CA GLY A 29 -13.69 -11.31 -7.97
C GLY A 29 -13.53 -9.79 -8.04
N THR A 30 -14.07 -9.17 -9.07
CA THR A 30 -14.00 -7.71 -9.26
C THR A 30 -14.73 -6.99 -8.13
N LEU A 31 -14.02 -6.11 -7.44
CA LEU A 31 -14.59 -5.31 -6.35
C LEU A 31 -15.35 -4.12 -6.94
N GLU A 32 -16.52 -3.86 -6.40
CA GLU A 32 -17.27 -2.64 -6.69
C GLU A 32 -16.88 -1.52 -5.73
N ALA A 33 -16.79 -0.28 -6.23
CA ALA A 33 -16.50 0.87 -5.39
C ALA A 33 -17.64 1.09 -4.38
N ALA A 34 -17.32 1.04 -3.09
CA ALA A 34 -18.25 1.29 -1.99
C ALA A 34 -18.55 2.79 -1.79
N ALA A 35 -17.60 3.65 -2.20
CA ALA A 35 -17.77 5.09 -2.25
C ALA A 35 -16.93 5.70 -3.37
N VAL A 36 -17.39 6.84 -3.88
CA VAL A 36 -16.65 7.63 -4.88
C VAL A 36 -16.64 9.07 -4.38
N PHE A 37 -15.45 9.67 -4.36
CA PHE A 37 -15.24 11.04 -3.94
C PHE A 37 -14.78 11.89 -5.13
N GLN A 38 -15.31 13.10 -5.22
CA GLN A 38 -14.91 14.08 -6.22
C GLN A 38 -13.90 15.03 -5.59
N PRO A 39 -12.60 15.03 -6.02
CA PRO A 39 -11.67 16.07 -5.63
C PRO A 39 -12.17 17.46 -6.04
N ARG A 40 -11.63 18.49 -5.41
CA ARG A 40 -12.00 19.89 -5.77
C ARG A 40 -11.58 20.18 -7.21
N ASP A 41 -12.33 21.05 -7.87
CA ASP A 41 -12.10 21.40 -9.27
C ASP A 41 -10.68 21.94 -9.49
N GLY A 42 -10.00 21.37 -10.49
CA GLY A 42 -8.64 21.76 -10.87
C GLY A 42 -7.53 21.17 -10.02
N GLU A 43 -7.83 20.36 -9.00
CA GLU A 43 -6.81 19.68 -8.19
C GLU A 43 -6.43 18.32 -8.80
N GLU A 44 -5.12 18.10 -8.87
CA GLU A 44 -4.54 16.81 -9.26
C GLU A 44 -4.17 16.01 -8.01
N VAL A 45 -4.83 14.86 -7.83
CA VAL A 45 -4.60 13.97 -6.68
C VAL A 45 -3.30 13.21 -6.87
N VAL A 46 -2.42 13.29 -5.86
CA VAL A 46 -1.15 12.54 -5.82
C VAL A 46 -1.31 11.25 -5.01
N ALA A 47 -1.89 11.34 -3.81
CA ALA A 47 -2.20 10.20 -2.96
C ALA A 47 -3.55 10.42 -2.28
N SER A 48 -4.19 9.33 -1.88
CA SER A 48 -5.48 9.41 -1.19
C SER A 48 -5.67 8.27 -0.20
N VAL A 49 -6.41 8.54 0.87
CA VAL A 49 -6.86 7.57 1.85
C VAL A 49 -8.29 7.88 2.27
N VAL A 50 -9.09 6.85 2.48
CA VAL A 50 -10.49 6.99 2.90
C VAL A 50 -10.67 6.36 4.27
N ARG A 51 -11.40 7.04 5.15
CA ARG A 51 -11.73 6.53 6.48
C ARG A 51 -12.60 5.26 6.35
N GLN A 52 -12.47 4.34 7.29
CA GLN A 52 -13.16 3.03 7.24
C GLN A 52 -14.69 3.12 7.16
N ASP A 53 -15.30 4.19 7.70
CA ASP A 53 -16.74 4.44 7.61
C ASP A 53 -17.18 4.97 6.24
N LEU A 54 -16.25 5.23 5.32
CA LEU A 54 -16.47 5.78 3.98
C LEU A 54 -17.07 7.20 3.97
N GLU A 55 -17.04 7.91 5.08
CA GLU A 55 -17.65 9.25 5.19
C GLU A 55 -16.67 10.38 4.87
N ARG A 56 -15.36 10.08 4.82
CA ARG A 56 -14.32 11.07 4.59
C ARG A 56 -13.19 10.53 3.73
N VAL A 57 -12.68 11.40 2.88
CA VAL A 57 -11.44 11.19 2.11
C VAL A 57 -10.43 12.26 2.48
N VAL A 58 -9.18 11.85 2.63
CA VAL A 58 -8.03 12.75 2.66
C VAL A 58 -7.20 12.48 1.41
N TYR A 59 -6.79 13.53 0.72
CA TYR A 59 -5.90 13.40 -0.41
C TYR A 59 -4.85 14.51 -0.40
N THR A 60 -3.72 14.21 -1.00
CA THR A 60 -2.65 15.18 -1.25
C THR A 60 -2.68 15.64 -2.70
N THR A 61 -2.26 16.87 -2.90
CA THR A 61 -1.85 17.45 -4.18
C THR A 61 -0.37 17.77 -4.10
N LEU A 62 0.26 18.23 -5.18
CA LEU A 62 1.65 18.67 -5.11
C LEU A 62 1.88 19.80 -4.09
N ASN A 63 0.85 20.60 -3.81
CA ASN A 63 0.95 21.79 -2.96
C ASN A 63 0.01 21.82 -1.76
N GLY A 64 -0.54 20.70 -1.36
CA GLY A 64 -1.43 20.69 -0.21
C GLY A 64 -2.00 19.33 0.18
N VAL A 65 -2.75 19.35 1.25
CA VAL A 65 -3.58 18.22 1.73
C VAL A 65 -4.99 18.70 2.00
N VAL A 66 -5.97 17.90 1.61
CA VAL A 66 -7.40 18.24 1.65
C VAL A 66 -8.19 17.11 2.27
N CYS A 67 -9.15 17.44 3.13
CA CYS A 67 -10.14 16.52 3.67
C CYS A 67 -11.54 16.93 3.21
N LEU A 68 -12.25 15.99 2.59
CA LEU A 68 -13.65 16.19 2.17
C LEU A 68 -14.56 15.17 2.84
N THR A 69 -15.83 15.57 3.03
CA THR A 69 -16.91 14.64 3.34
C THR A 69 -17.28 13.82 2.10
N ARG A 70 -18.05 12.74 2.30
CA ARG A 70 -18.64 11.97 1.21
C ARG A 70 -19.55 12.78 0.29
N ALA A 71 -20.18 13.85 0.83
CA ALA A 71 -21.01 14.77 0.06
C ALA A 71 -20.20 15.78 -0.78
N GLY A 72 -18.87 15.82 -0.59
CA GLY A 72 -17.95 16.76 -1.27
C GLY A 72 -17.75 18.07 -0.50
N ASP A 73 -18.28 18.19 0.73
CA ASP A 73 -18.07 19.38 1.54
C ASP A 73 -16.64 19.41 2.06
N LEU A 74 -16.01 20.59 1.98
CA LEU A 74 -14.69 20.83 2.53
C LEU A 74 -14.73 20.81 4.05
N MET A 75 -13.98 19.90 4.67
CA MET A 75 -13.77 19.91 6.13
C MET A 75 -12.60 20.81 6.51
N TRP A 76 -11.45 20.55 5.91
CA TRP A 76 -10.24 21.36 6.05
C TRP A 76 -9.32 21.18 4.85
N ALA A 77 -8.47 22.15 4.61
CA ALA A 77 -7.39 22.10 3.64
C ALA A 77 -6.19 22.86 4.16
N LEU A 78 -5.01 22.40 3.83
CA LEU A 78 -3.73 22.98 4.24
C LEU A 78 -2.83 23.10 3.02
N ASP A 79 -2.31 24.28 2.78
CA ASP A 79 -1.36 24.54 1.70
C ASP A 79 0.08 24.29 2.18
N PHE A 80 0.89 23.72 1.32
CA PHE A 80 2.33 23.56 1.53
C PHE A 80 3.03 24.81 1.03
N GLU A 81 3.21 25.76 1.91
CA GLU A 81 3.86 27.01 1.61
C GLU A 81 5.40 26.94 1.73
N PRO A 82 6.15 27.62 0.82
CA PRO A 82 5.66 28.25 -0.39
C PRO A 82 5.22 27.23 -1.43
N HIS A 83 4.26 27.59 -2.30
CA HIS A 83 3.87 26.71 -3.39
C HIS A 83 5.06 26.39 -4.29
N SER A 84 5.11 25.16 -4.75
CA SER A 84 6.14 24.68 -5.68
C SER A 84 5.61 24.72 -7.11
N ASP A 85 6.44 25.23 -8.03
CA ASP A 85 6.20 25.14 -9.47
C ASP A 85 6.82 23.85 -10.08
N VAL A 86 7.53 23.08 -9.26
CA VAL A 86 8.12 21.79 -9.68
C VAL A 86 7.00 20.77 -9.83
N ARG A 87 6.80 20.25 -11.04
CA ARG A 87 5.73 19.27 -11.33
C ARG A 87 6.17 17.83 -11.20
N HIS A 88 7.46 17.56 -11.18
CA HIS A 88 8.03 16.22 -11.19
C HIS A 88 9.10 16.10 -10.10
N GLY A 89 9.31 14.88 -9.64
CA GLY A 89 10.37 14.58 -8.67
C GLY A 89 9.97 14.76 -7.22
N HIS A 90 8.70 15.11 -6.91
CA HIS A 90 8.21 15.05 -5.55
C HIS A 90 6.73 14.61 -5.50
N ARG A 91 6.41 13.73 -4.56
CA ARG A 91 5.07 13.14 -4.41
C ARG A 91 4.68 13.10 -2.94
N PRO A 92 3.90 14.08 -2.45
CA PRO A 92 3.37 14.04 -1.09
C PRO A 92 2.47 12.82 -0.88
N GLY A 93 2.65 12.14 0.26
CA GLY A 93 1.86 10.97 0.64
C GLY A 93 0.99 11.24 1.85
N CYS A 94 -0.07 10.45 2.05
CA CYS A 94 -0.87 10.49 3.26
C CYS A 94 -1.37 9.11 3.69
N ALA A 95 -1.58 8.96 5.02
CA ALA A 95 -2.22 7.81 5.62
C ALA A 95 -3.13 8.23 6.77
N LEU A 96 -4.14 7.40 7.08
CA LEU A 96 -4.94 7.50 8.29
C LEU A 96 -4.43 6.50 9.33
N SER A 97 -4.41 6.91 10.60
CA SER A 97 -4.18 5.98 11.70
C SER A 97 -5.26 4.89 11.70
N LEU A 98 -4.95 3.75 12.32
CA LEU A 98 -5.86 2.60 12.38
C LEU A 98 -7.23 2.95 12.98
N ASP A 99 -7.28 3.87 13.94
CA ASP A 99 -8.51 4.38 14.57
C ASP A 99 -9.15 5.55 13.78
N GLY A 100 -8.53 6.01 12.70
CA GLY A 100 -9.00 7.08 11.86
C GLY A 100 -9.00 8.49 12.49
N ARG A 101 -8.29 8.67 13.62
CA ARG A 101 -8.26 9.93 14.36
C ARG A 101 -7.15 10.88 13.94
N THR A 102 -6.09 10.37 13.31
CA THR A 102 -4.97 11.17 12.83
C THR A 102 -4.69 10.92 11.36
N VAL A 103 -4.25 11.97 10.68
CA VAL A 103 -3.74 11.95 9.30
C VAL A 103 -2.25 12.19 9.35
N TRP A 104 -1.49 11.29 8.76
CA TRP A 104 -0.06 11.39 8.62
C TRP A 104 0.27 11.82 7.20
N VAL A 105 1.05 12.87 7.04
CA VAL A 105 1.36 13.49 5.75
C VAL A 105 2.87 13.58 5.58
N TYR A 106 3.39 12.96 4.54
CA TYR A 106 4.76 13.17 4.08
C TYR A 106 4.80 14.32 3.09
N ARG A 107 5.72 15.26 3.33
CA ARG A 107 5.97 16.44 2.47
C ARG A 107 7.40 16.40 1.95
N PRO A 108 7.63 16.07 0.68
CA PRO A 108 8.97 16.11 0.05
C PRO A 108 9.39 17.56 -0.29
N ASP A 109 9.59 18.39 0.73
CA ASP A 109 9.81 19.82 0.57
C ASP A 109 11.16 20.14 -0.10
N ALA A 110 12.19 19.31 0.10
CA ALA A 110 13.49 19.45 -0.53
C ALA A 110 13.40 19.36 -2.06
N MET A 111 12.79 18.28 -2.59
CA MET A 111 12.59 18.08 -4.02
C MET A 111 11.59 19.05 -4.62
N ALA A 112 10.66 19.55 -3.83
CA ALA A 112 9.72 20.60 -4.23
C ALA A 112 10.37 22.00 -4.27
N GLY A 113 11.63 22.16 -3.87
CA GLY A 113 12.34 23.45 -3.86
C GLY A 113 11.82 24.43 -2.80
N ARG A 114 11.21 23.98 -1.72
CA ARG A 114 10.59 24.83 -0.68
C ARG A 114 11.59 25.39 0.34
N ARG A 115 12.89 25.16 0.16
CA ARG A 115 13.96 25.64 1.04
C ARG A 115 13.94 25.09 2.47
N SER A 116 13.18 24.04 2.71
CA SER A 116 13.16 23.25 3.93
C SER A 116 13.53 21.81 3.62
N GLY A 117 13.95 21.04 4.62
CA GLY A 117 14.04 19.58 4.51
C GLY A 117 12.63 18.99 4.38
N ASP A 118 12.58 17.70 4.06
CA ASP A 118 11.34 16.96 4.03
C ASP A 118 10.68 16.95 5.42
N GLN A 119 9.38 16.74 5.46
CA GLN A 119 8.64 16.75 6.70
C GLN A 119 7.66 15.59 6.78
N TRP A 120 7.53 15.03 7.96
CA TRP A 120 6.45 14.12 8.31
C TRP A 120 5.55 14.79 9.36
N VAL A 121 4.30 15.06 8.98
CA VAL A 121 3.38 15.87 9.79
C VAL A 121 2.17 15.05 10.19
N VAL A 122 1.78 15.14 11.45
CA VAL A 122 0.60 14.48 11.99
C VAL A 122 -0.47 15.53 12.23
N HIS A 123 -1.65 15.31 11.69
CA HIS A 123 -2.81 16.17 11.83
C HIS A 123 -3.94 15.44 12.55
N ASP A 124 -4.72 16.18 13.32
CA ASP A 124 -6.05 15.73 13.75
C ASP A 124 -6.96 15.56 12.55
N ALA A 125 -7.55 14.38 12.39
CA ALA A 125 -8.34 14.02 11.21
C ALA A 125 -9.64 14.81 11.05
N ASP A 126 -10.19 15.35 12.15
CA ASP A 126 -11.44 16.10 12.13
C ASP A 126 -11.23 17.57 11.83
N SER A 127 -10.17 18.17 12.35
CA SER A 127 -9.93 19.61 12.27
C SER A 127 -8.77 20.03 11.36
N GLY A 128 -7.88 19.09 10.99
CA GLY A 128 -6.64 19.39 10.26
C GLY A 128 -5.55 20.08 11.12
N VAL A 129 -5.80 20.29 12.42
CA VAL A 129 -4.81 20.89 13.32
C VAL A 129 -3.56 20.02 13.38
N VAL A 130 -2.38 20.65 13.29
CA VAL A 130 -1.09 19.95 13.42
C VAL A 130 -0.93 19.51 14.89
N LEU A 131 -0.81 18.20 15.09
CA LEU A 131 -0.54 17.57 16.38
C LEU A 131 0.97 17.39 16.60
N ALA A 132 1.69 17.04 15.55
CA ALA A 132 3.13 16.83 15.58
C ALA A 132 3.77 17.08 14.22
N ARG A 133 5.09 17.34 14.25
CA ARG A 133 5.91 17.51 13.05
C ARG A 133 7.31 16.97 13.33
N ARG A 134 7.80 16.18 12.39
CA ARG A 134 9.20 15.75 12.32
C ARG A 134 9.83 16.31 11.06
N GLU A 135 10.90 17.08 11.21
CA GLU A 135 11.79 17.40 10.11
C GLU A 135 12.66 16.18 9.80
N LEU A 136 12.85 15.89 8.53
CA LEU A 136 13.56 14.75 8.02
C LEU A 136 14.84 15.20 7.33
N GLU A 137 15.90 14.44 7.52
CA GLU A 137 17.17 14.66 6.82
C GLU A 137 17.21 13.90 5.49
N THR A 138 16.09 13.96 4.74
CA THR A 138 15.91 13.26 3.46
C THR A 138 15.73 14.26 2.33
N VAL A 139 16.01 13.78 1.11
CA VAL A 139 15.72 14.44 -0.16
C VAL A 139 14.88 13.47 -0.99
N GLY A 140 13.71 13.12 -0.46
CA GLY A 140 12.89 12.07 -1.00
C GLY A 140 12.04 12.49 -2.18
N HIS A 141 11.90 11.60 -3.16
CA HIS A 141 11.04 11.77 -4.32
C HIS A 141 9.56 11.46 -4.00
N GLY A 142 9.33 10.58 -3.05
CA GLY A 142 8.03 10.13 -2.58
C GLY A 142 8.18 9.15 -1.44
N ALA A 143 7.09 8.81 -0.79
CA ALA A 143 7.10 7.87 0.31
C ALA A 143 5.82 7.04 0.34
N PHE A 144 5.97 5.82 0.83
CA PHE A 144 4.86 4.92 1.12
C PHE A 144 4.61 4.84 2.61
N HIS A 145 3.33 4.89 2.98
CA HIS A 145 2.91 4.71 4.36
C HIS A 145 2.34 3.31 4.55
N HIS A 146 2.79 2.61 5.59
CA HIS A 146 2.22 1.34 6.00
C HIS A 146 1.66 1.47 7.42
N VAL A 147 0.37 1.14 7.58
CA VAL A 147 -0.29 1.18 8.88
C VAL A 147 -0.10 -0.14 9.57
N HIS A 148 0.52 -0.12 10.74
CA HIS A 148 0.72 -1.34 11.52
C HIS A 148 -0.64 -1.91 11.99
N PRO A 149 -0.93 -3.20 11.68
CA PRO A 149 -2.30 -3.74 11.79
C PRO A 149 -2.79 -3.92 13.23
N VAL A 150 -1.89 -3.87 14.21
CA VAL A 150 -2.21 -4.18 15.63
C VAL A 150 -2.04 -2.98 16.54
N ASP A 151 -0.87 -2.33 16.54
CA ASP A 151 -0.59 -1.20 17.45
C ASP A 151 -0.90 0.17 16.83
N GLY A 152 -1.22 0.22 15.53
CA GLY A 152 -1.59 1.44 14.83
C GLY A 152 -0.43 2.40 14.58
N SER A 153 0.82 2.00 14.83
CA SER A 153 1.97 2.79 14.41
C SER A 153 1.99 2.92 12.88
N ILE A 154 2.54 4.02 12.38
CA ILE A 154 2.66 4.27 10.95
C ILE A 154 4.12 4.14 10.58
N TYR A 155 4.40 3.35 9.57
CA TYR A 155 5.70 3.30 8.93
C TYR A 155 5.71 4.23 7.73
N LEU A 156 6.83 4.87 7.50
CA LEU A 156 7.10 5.70 6.34
C LEU A 156 8.37 5.19 5.67
N ASP A 157 8.24 4.74 4.44
CA ASP A 157 9.35 4.35 3.58
C ASP A 157 9.58 5.45 2.54
N ILE A 158 10.75 6.10 2.59
CA ILE A 158 11.09 7.25 1.75
C ILE A 158 12.17 6.84 0.77
N GLY A 159 11.85 6.90 -0.53
CA GLY A 159 12.84 6.65 -1.58
C GLY A 159 13.64 7.92 -1.91
N GLU A 160 14.96 7.82 -1.84
CA GLU A 160 15.92 8.90 -2.16
C GLU A 160 16.61 8.69 -3.54
N GLY A 161 15.95 7.95 -4.43
CA GLY A 161 16.50 7.63 -5.74
C GLY A 161 17.72 6.71 -5.63
N GLN A 162 18.85 7.10 -6.21
CA GLN A 162 20.09 6.29 -6.17
C GLN A 162 20.80 6.30 -4.81
N ASP A 163 20.39 7.20 -3.91
CA ASP A 163 21.01 7.33 -2.59
C ASP A 163 20.40 6.36 -1.55
N GLY A 164 19.42 5.55 -1.96
CA GLY A 164 18.82 4.52 -1.11
C GLY A 164 17.40 4.83 -0.66
N SER A 165 17.05 4.34 0.51
CA SER A 165 15.75 4.61 1.15
C SER A 165 15.89 4.73 2.67
N VAL A 166 14.96 5.44 3.30
CA VAL A 166 14.91 5.66 4.74
C VAL A 166 13.58 5.19 5.29
N ILE A 167 13.62 4.29 6.28
CA ILE A 167 12.41 3.79 6.94
C ILE A 167 12.28 4.44 8.32
N LEU A 168 11.12 5.04 8.56
CA LEU A 168 10.75 5.58 9.87
C LEU A 168 9.50 4.87 10.40
N ARG A 169 9.36 4.87 11.73
CA ARG A 169 8.14 4.46 12.43
C ARG A 169 7.68 5.59 13.35
N GLY A 170 6.41 5.96 13.22
CA GLY A 170 5.77 6.96 14.08
C GLY A 170 4.63 6.35 14.90
N THR A 171 4.50 6.80 16.16
CA THR A 171 3.40 6.43 17.04
C THR A 171 2.78 7.69 17.66
N VAL A 172 1.46 7.67 17.83
CA VAL A 172 0.75 8.68 18.59
C VAL A 172 -0.07 7.97 19.66
N GLY A 173 0.35 8.10 20.93
CA GLY A 173 -0.43 7.61 22.05
C GLY A 173 -1.57 8.56 22.41
N ALA A 174 -2.63 8.06 23.04
CA ALA A 174 -3.82 8.86 23.40
C ALA A 174 -3.50 10.07 24.28
N ASP A 175 -2.47 9.97 25.14
CA ASP A 175 -2.06 10.99 26.11
C ASP A 175 -0.55 11.27 26.06
N SER A 176 0.17 10.85 25.01
CA SER A 176 1.61 11.01 24.88
C SER A 176 1.97 11.84 23.64
N GLU A 177 3.12 12.51 23.72
CA GLU A 177 3.69 13.15 22.55
C GLU A 177 4.01 12.09 21.49
N PRO A 178 3.88 12.44 20.18
CA PRO A 178 4.26 11.55 19.09
C PRO A 178 5.73 11.15 19.19
N GLU A 179 5.99 9.86 19.04
CA GLU A 179 7.33 9.30 19.00
C GLU A 179 7.68 8.95 17.55
N PHE A 180 8.92 9.26 17.14
CA PHE A 180 9.44 8.96 15.81
C PHE A 180 10.77 8.22 15.95
N VAL A 181 10.83 7.03 15.37
CA VAL A 181 12.03 6.18 15.32
C VAL A 181 12.48 6.09 13.88
N THR A 182 13.77 6.31 13.61
CA THR A 182 14.38 6.04 12.30
C THR A 182 15.15 4.73 12.42
N TYR A 183 14.91 3.80 11.49
CA TYR A 183 15.69 2.57 11.42
C TYR A 183 17.09 2.87 10.85
N PRO A 184 18.11 2.07 11.25
CA PRO A 184 19.51 2.41 10.94
C PRO A 184 19.94 2.10 9.50
N TRP A 185 19.03 1.54 8.68
CA TRP A 185 19.32 1.17 7.29
C TRP A 185 19.08 2.35 6.35
N GLN A 186 19.93 2.45 5.33
CA GLN A 186 19.79 3.40 4.22
C GLN A 186 19.63 2.67 2.87
N ASP A 187 19.59 1.36 2.92
CA ASP A 187 19.62 0.43 1.78
C ASP A 187 18.43 -0.54 1.76
N ARG A 188 17.38 -0.28 2.54
CA ARG A 188 16.21 -1.18 2.65
C ARG A 188 14.92 -0.45 2.31
N CYS A 189 14.13 -1.05 1.40
CA CYS A 189 12.77 -0.61 1.08
C CYS A 189 11.77 -1.46 1.86
N LEU A 190 10.81 -0.83 2.53
CA LEU A 190 9.75 -1.54 3.26
C LEU A 190 8.70 -2.04 2.27
N ILE A 191 8.45 -3.35 2.28
CA ILE A 191 7.49 -3.97 1.37
C ILE A 191 6.14 -4.18 2.05
N ASP A 192 6.13 -4.81 3.24
CA ASP A 192 4.87 -5.11 3.91
C ASP A 192 5.07 -5.42 5.40
N LEU A 193 3.97 -5.39 6.15
CA LEU A 193 3.87 -5.75 7.56
C LEU A 193 3.06 -7.04 7.73
N ALA A 194 3.56 -7.96 8.55
CA ALA A 194 2.84 -9.19 8.85
C ALA A 194 1.45 -8.91 9.48
N PRO A 195 0.43 -9.71 9.21
CA PRO A 195 -0.91 -9.53 9.76
C PRO A 195 -0.97 -9.47 11.29
N SER A 196 -0.08 -10.21 11.98
CA SER A 196 0.05 -10.14 13.43
C SER A 196 0.76 -8.89 13.94
N GLY A 197 1.40 -8.14 13.06
CA GLY A 197 2.24 -7.02 13.41
C GLY A 197 3.58 -7.39 14.06
N ARG A 198 3.94 -8.67 14.13
CA ARG A 198 5.18 -9.10 14.81
C ARG A 198 6.42 -9.02 13.94
N GLN A 199 6.23 -8.93 12.63
CA GLN A 199 7.31 -8.93 11.65
C GLN A 199 7.00 -7.96 10.50
N PHE A 200 8.04 -7.60 9.77
CA PHE A 200 7.92 -6.88 8.52
C PHE A 200 8.97 -7.34 7.51
N MET A 201 8.68 -7.12 6.25
CA MET A 201 9.49 -7.53 5.11
C MET A 201 10.09 -6.31 4.43
N THR A 202 11.39 -6.36 4.13
CA THR A 202 12.09 -5.36 3.34
C THR A 202 12.82 -6.01 2.17
N VAL A 203 13.05 -5.25 1.12
CA VAL A 203 13.92 -5.63 0.00
C VAL A 203 15.11 -4.68 -0.01
N ASP A 204 16.30 -5.20 -0.32
CA ASP A 204 17.49 -4.41 -0.52
C ASP A 204 17.28 -3.37 -1.62
N HIS A 205 17.83 -2.17 -1.45
CA HIS A 205 17.70 -1.11 -2.45
C HIS A 205 18.40 -1.46 -3.77
N GLU A 206 19.48 -2.21 -3.71
CA GLU A 206 20.15 -2.77 -4.90
C GLU A 206 19.48 -4.07 -5.38
N GLN A 207 18.36 -4.47 -4.76
CA GLN A 207 17.54 -5.62 -5.14
C GLN A 207 18.28 -6.99 -4.99
N ALA A 208 19.34 -7.05 -4.18
CA ALA A 208 20.13 -8.26 -3.98
C ALA A 208 19.43 -9.32 -3.11
N ASP A 209 18.56 -8.89 -2.19
CA ASP A 209 17.91 -9.81 -1.26
C ASP A 209 16.58 -9.28 -0.71
N VAL A 210 15.83 -10.17 -0.08
CA VAL A 210 14.70 -9.87 0.80
C VAL A 210 15.05 -10.23 2.23
N ALA A 211 14.73 -9.36 3.21
CA ALA A 211 14.93 -9.61 4.62
C ALA A 211 13.61 -9.52 5.41
N PHE A 212 13.54 -10.34 6.45
CA PHE A 212 12.42 -10.36 7.40
C PHE A 212 12.92 -9.90 8.76
N HIS A 213 12.18 -9.00 9.36
CA HIS A 213 12.60 -8.30 10.59
C HIS A 213 11.58 -8.48 11.70
N ASP A 214 12.05 -8.45 12.93
CA ASP A 214 11.21 -8.42 14.13
C ASP A 214 10.67 -7.01 14.39
N HIS A 215 9.41 -6.90 14.75
CA HIS A 215 8.80 -5.65 15.18
C HIS A 215 8.86 -5.54 16.71
N PRO A 216 9.16 -4.39 17.31
CA PRO A 216 9.40 -3.08 16.66
C PRO A 216 10.88 -2.76 16.41
N ASN A 217 11.81 -3.62 16.79
CA ASN A 217 13.24 -3.30 16.84
C ASN A 217 13.91 -3.28 15.47
N GLY A 218 13.38 -4.09 14.54
CA GLY A 218 13.97 -4.24 13.22
C GLY A 218 15.16 -5.23 13.18
N ASP A 219 15.30 -6.05 14.21
CA ASP A 219 16.32 -7.11 14.21
C ASP A 219 16.05 -8.07 13.05
N VAL A 220 17.09 -8.39 12.26
CA VAL A 220 16.97 -9.31 11.13
C VAL A 220 16.75 -10.72 11.65
N LEU A 221 15.63 -11.32 11.27
CA LEU A 221 15.31 -12.72 11.58
C LEU A 221 16.02 -13.65 10.59
N PHE A 222 15.93 -13.35 9.32
CA PHE A 222 16.65 -14.02 8.23
C PHE A 222 16.62 -13.16 6.95
N THR A 223 17.53 -13.50 6.03
CA THR A 223 17.66 -12.88 4.71
C THR A 223 17.71 -13.98 3.65
N LEU A 224 17.08 -13.75 2.50
CA LEU A 224 17.10 -14.64 1.35
C LEU A 224 17.66 -13.87 0.14
N PRO A 225 18.92 -14.14 -0.26
CA PRO A 225 19.48 -13.57 -1.48
C PRO A 225 18.88 -14.23 -2.74
N VAL A 226 19.09 -13.63 -3.89
CA VAL A 226 18.57 -14.12 -5.20
C VAL A 226 18.90 -15.60 -5.43
N GLU A 227 20.09 -16.06 -5.05
CA GLU A 227 20.55 -17.46 -5.20
C GLU A 227 19.72 -18.44 -4.36
N ALA A 228 19.13 -17.99 -3.25
CA ALA A 228 18.26 -18.83 -2.45
C ALA A 228 17.00 -19.26 -3.22
N PHE A 229 16.60 -18.47 -4.22
CA PHE A 229 15.48 -18.76 -5.11
C PHE A 229 15.89 -19.59 -6.33
N GLY A 230 17.19 -19.89 -6.49
CA GLY A 230 17.73 -20.70 -7.59
C GLY A 230 18.06 -19.89 -8.85
N TYR A 231 18.16 -18.57 -8.75
CA TYR A 231 18.53 -17.68 -9.84
C TYR A 231 19.95 -17.16 -9.74
N ASP A 232 20.51 -16.71 -10.86
CA ASP A 232 21.82 -16.08 -10.93
C ASP A 232 21.69 -14.59 -10.56
N PRO A 233 22.38 -14.09 -9.54
CA PRO A 233 22.33 -12.70 -9.12
C PRO A 233 22.92 -11.71 -10.15
N GLU A 234 23.67 -12.19 -11.15
CA GLU A 234 24.15 -11.34 -12.26
C GLU A 234 23.07 -11.09 -13.32
N GLU A 235 22.01 -11.95 -13.38
CA GLU A 235 20.93 -11.88 -14.37
C GLU A 235 19.54 -11.65 -13.76
N SER A 236 19.45 -11.62 -12.41
CA SER A 236 18.17 -11.59 -11.70
C SER A 236 18.26 -10.76 -10.42
N PHE A 237 17.11 -10.26 -9.98
CA PHE A 237 17.00 -9.39 -8.82
C PHE A 237 15.68 -9.62 -8.07
N VAL A 238 15.64 -9.20 -6.80
CA VAL A 238 14.40 -9.18 -6.01
C VAL A 238 13.65 -7.89 -6.29
N GLU A 239 12.42 -7.98 -6.75
CA GLU A 239 11.56 -6.82 -7.00
C GLU A 239 11.13 -6.15 -5.69
N TRP A 240 10.94 -4.84 -5.71
CA TRP A 240 10.34 -4.09 -4.59
C TRP A 240 8.82 -4.34 -4.50
N SER A 241 8.44 -5.59 -4.58
CA SER A 241 7.05 -6.05 -4.64
C SER A 241 6.88 -7.38 -3.90
N GLY A 242 5.66 -7.64 -3.43
CA GLY A 242 5.31 -8.83 -2.68
C GLY A 242 4.54 -8.49 -1.41
N GLY A 243 4.75 -9.27 -0.35
CA GLY A 243 4.14 -9.06 0.95
C GLY A 243 3.60 -10.34 1.59
N TYR A 244 2.96 -10.21 2.74
CA TYR A 244 2.42 -11.33 3.49
C TYR A 244 1.10 -11.82 2.89
N LEU A 245 1.10 -13.04 2.35
CA LEU A 245 -0.13 -13.72 1.93
C LEU A 245 -0.95 -14.19 3.14
N THR A 246 -0.26 -14.70 4.15
CA THR A 246 -0.80 -15.07 5.47
C THR A 246 0.22 -14.71 6.56
N GLU A 247 -0.11 -15.00 7.83
CA GLU A 247 0.84 -14.84 8.94
C GLU A 247 2.14 -15.64 8.73
N ASP A 248 2.04 -16.84 8.16
CA ASP A 248 3.15 -17.77 8.02
C ASP A 248 3.75 -17.82 6.60
N THR A 249 3.20 -17.09 5.65
CA THR A 249 3.60 -17.16 4.24
C THR A 249 3.70 -15.79 3.60
N ALA A 250 4.84 -15.49 3.01
CA ALA A 250 5.04 -14.29 2.21
C ALA A 250 5.19 -14.64 0.72
N ILE A 251 4.83 -13.69 -0.13
CA ILE A 251 5.11 -13.68 -1.56
C ILE A 251 6.31 -12.77 -1.80
N VAL A 252 7.32 -13.27 -2.49
CA VAL A 252 8.48 -12.51 -2.95
C VAL A 252 8.48 -12.54 -4.47
N ALA A 253 8.59 -11.37 -5.09
CA ALA A 253 8.71 -11.26 -6.54
C ALA A 253 10.18 -11.16 -6.95
N LEU A 254 10.57 -11.92 -7.96
CA LEU A 254 11.86 -11.82 -8.62
C LEU A 254 11.67 -11.39 -10.05
N GLY A 255 12.58 -10.58 -10.54
CA GLY A 255 12.67 -10.16 -11.93
C GLY A 255 14.02 -10.47 -12.53
N GLY A 256 14.13 -10.32 -13.83
CA GLY A 256 15.36 -10.48 -14.58
C GLY A 256 15.16 -10.25 -16.07
N GLU A 257 16.26 -10.34 -16.80
CA GLU A 257 16.25 -10.29 -18.26
C GLU A 257 16.64 -11.65 -18.83
N SER A 258 15.95 -12.09 -19.87
CA SER A 258 16.30 -13.29 -20.61
C SER A 258 17.45 -13.02 -21.60
N GLN A 259 18.05 -14.07 -22.17
CA GLN A 259 19.08 -13.94 -23.20
C GLN A 259 18.62 -13.17 -24.45
N ASP A 260 17.32 -13.08 -24.69
CA ASP A 260 16.71 -12.32 -25.78
C ASP A 260 16.33 -10.88 -25.36
N GLU A 261 16.82 -10.40 -24.22
CA GLU A 261 16.53 -9.08 -23.61
C GLU A 261 15.05 -8.88 -23.29
N GLU A 262 14.29 -9.97 -23.06
CA GLU A 262 12.91 -9.91 -22.60
C GLU A 262 12.88 -9.89 -21.07
N GLU A 263 12.23 -8.88 -20.50
CA GLU A 263 11.99 -8.79 -19.05
C GLU A 263 11.02 -9.89 -18.62
N TRP A 264 11.34 -10.54 -17.50
CA TRP A 264 10.46 -11.52 -16.88
C TRP A 264 10.32 -11.24 -15.37
N PHE A 265 9.23 -11.71 -14.79
CA PHE A 265 9.08 -11.75 -13.33
C PHE A 265 8.37 -13.04 -12.89
N ARG A 266 8.64 -13.44 -11.65
CA ARG A 266 8.02 -14.60 -11.02
C ARG A 266 7.79 -14.34 -9.54
N HIS A 267 6.73 -14.91 -9.00
CA HIS A 267 6.44 -14.84 -7.57
C HIS A 267 6.76 -16.17 -6.91
N HIS A 268 7.32 -16.11 -5.71
CA HIS A 268 7.69 -17.27 -4.90
C HIS A 268 7.05 -17.19 -3.53
N LEU A 269 6.63 -18.35 -2.99
CA LEU A 269 6.13 -18.48 -1.62
C LEU A 269 7.29 -18.79 -0.68
N VAL A 270 7.37 -18.05 0.41
CA VAL A 270 8.33 -18.22 1.50
C VAL A 270 7.58 -18.55 2.79
N ASP A 271 7.93 -19.66 3.47
CA ASP A 271 7.51 -19.90 4.85
C ASP A 271 8.32 -18.96 5.76
N VAL A 272 7.67 -17.96 6.35
CA VAL A 272 8.34 -16.91 7.12
C VAL A 272 8.84 -17.37 8.49
N ARG A 273 8.42 -18.54 8.96
CA ARG A 273 8.90 -19.12 10.23
C ARG A 273 10.24 -19.81 10.08
N THR A 274 10.50 -20.35 8.88
CA THR A 274 11.68 -21.18 8.60
C THR A 274 12.64 -20.54 7.60
N GLY A 275 12.19 -19.51 6.88
CA GLY A 275 12.94 -18.90 5.78
C GLY A 275 13.11 -19.85 4.58
N THR A 276 12.20 -20.81 4.38
CA THR A 276 12.30 -21.79 3.31
C THR A 276 11.32 -21.50 2.19
N LEU A 277 11.76 -21.76 0.95
CA LEU A 277 10.88 -21.65 -0.23
C LEU A 277 9.85 -22.78 -0.22
N SER A 278 8.60 -22.43 -0.47
CA SER A 278 7.48 -23.37 -0.59
C SER A 278 7.08 -23.66 -2.05
N GLY A 279 7.61 -22.90 -3.00
CA GLY A 279 7.36 -23.07 -4.44
C GLY A 279 7.05 -21.76 -5.16
N GLU A 280 6.76 -21.85 -6.45
CA GLU A 280 6.28 -20.72 -7.25
C GLU A 280 4.81 -20.42 -6.96
N PHE A 281 4.46 -19.14 -7.02
CA PHE A 281 3.10 -18.65 -6.92
C PHE A 281 2.65 -18.07 -8.25
N THR A 282 1.85 -18.83 -8.98
CA THR A 282 1.38 -18.41 -10.31
C THR A 282 0.17 -17.49 -10.19
N VAL A 283 0.27 -16.30 -10.77
CA VAL A 283 -0.80 -15.32 -10.86
C VAL A 283 -0.77 -14.65 -12.23
N GLU A 284 -1.95 -14.32 -12.77
CA GLU A 284 -2.05 -13.49 -13.96
C GLU A 284 -1.87 -12.02 -13.57
N ALA A 285 -0.71 -11.47 -13.87
CA ALA A 285 -0.35 -10.07 -13.68
C ALA A 285 0.51 -9.60 -14.86
N SER A 286 0.40 -8.35 -15.24
CA SER A 286 1.18 -7.76 -16.34
C SER A 286 2.54 -7.22 -15.89
N ASN A 287 2.71 -7.02 -14.59
CA ASN A 287 3.96 -6.60 -13.95
C ASN A 287 3.96 -7.04 -12.47
N PRO A 288 5.13 -7.09 -11.80
CA PRO A 288 5.23 -7.59 -10.43
C PRO A 288 4.47 -6.75 -9.39
N TYR A 289 4.18 -5.48 -9.69
CA TYR A 289 3.53 -4.54 -8.76
C TYR A 289 1.99 -4.62 -8.78
N GLU A 290 1.39 -5.35 -9.71
CA GLU A 290 -0.06 -5.53 -9.75
C GLU A 290 -0.59 -6.47 -8.66
N LEU A 291 0.28 -7.33 -8.12
CA LEU A 291 -0.08 -8.26 -7.06
C LEU A 291 0.09 -7.60 -5.69
N VAL A 292 -1.01 -7.52 -4.91
CA VAL A 292 -1.02 -6.97 -3.55
C VAL A 292 -1.59 -8.01 -2.59
N PRO A 293 -0.75 -8.72 -1.80
CA PRO A 293 -1.21 -9.63 -0.76
C PRO A 293 -2.02 -8.91 0.31
N LEU A 294 -2.97 -9.60 0.93
CA LEU A 294 -3.87 -9.00 1.92
C LEU A 294 -3.66 -9.53 3.35
N GLY A 295 -2.81 -10.54 3.52
CA GLY A 295 -2.49 -11.13 4.81
C GLY A 295 -3.49 -12.19 5.30
N ASP A 296 -4.57 -12.43 4.58
CA ASP A 296 -5.67 -13.35 4.94
C ASP A 296 -5.80 -14.56 4.00
N GLY A 297 -4.75 -14.85 3.22
CA GLY A 297 -4.73 -15.90 2.20
C GLY A 297 -5.31 -15.46 0.86
N SER A 298 -5.61 -14.20 0.71
CA SER A 298 -6.10 -13.60 -0.53
C SER A 298 -5.17 -12.49 -1.03
N TRP A 299 -5.36 -12.08 -2.27
CA TRP A 299 -4.59 -11.00 -2.89
C TRP A 299 -5.44 -10.22 -3.87
N LEU A 300 -5.00 -9.03 -4.20
CA LEU A 300 -5.57 -8.19 -5.24
C LEU A 300 -4.69 -8.22 -6.48
N THR A 301 -5.33 -8.07 -7.64
CA THR A 301 -4.70 -7.70 -8.91
C THR A 301 -5.45 -6.54 -9.54
N GLY A 302 -4.90 -6.00 -10.62
CA GLY A 302 -5.49 -4.89 -11.36
C GLY A 302 -4.70 -3.59 -11.18
N GLY A 303 -4.34 -2.99 -12.30
CA GLY A 303 -3.56 -1.76 -12.35
C GLY A 303 -4.31 -0.53 -11.81
N PRO A 304 -3.63 0.62 -11.68
CA PRO A 304 -4.17 1.82 -11.02
C PRO A 304 -5.48 2.37 -11.61
N GLY A 305 -5.72 2.14 -12.91
CA GLY A 305 -6.90 2.61 -13.63
C GLY A 305 -8.06 1.62 -13.70
N ALA A 306 -7.93 0.42 -13.11
CA ALA A 306 -8.93 -0.64 -13.14
C ALA A 306 -9.58 -0.86 -11.77
N ASP A 307 -10.75 -1.51 -11.76
CA ASP A 307 -11.31 -2.02 -10.51
C ASP A 307 -10.43 -3.16 -9.99
N PRO A 308 -10.12 -3.21 -8.68
CA PRO A 308 -9.34 -4.29 -8.11
C PRO A 308 -10.08 -5.62 -8.23
N VAL A 309 -9.34 -6.68 -8.52
CA VAL A 309 -9.87 -8.05 -8.52
C VAL A 309 -9.28 -8.80 -7.34
N ARG A 310 -10.13 -9.32 -6.45
CA ARG A 310 -9.68 -10.11 -5.31
C ARG A 310 -9.73 -11.60 -5.60
N TRP A 311 -8.63 -12.26 -5.29
CA TRP A 311 -8.41 -13.68 -5.48
C TRP A 311 -8.15 -14.38 -4.15
N SER A 312 -8.34 -15.70 -4.11
CA SER A 312 -7.98 -16.55 -2.97
C SER A 312 -7.51 -17.91 -3.47
N SER A 313 -6.58 -18.51 -2.77
CA SER A 313 -6.13 -19.89 -3.00
C SER A 313 -7.13 -20.95 -2.47
N ALA A 314 -8.09 -20.55 -1.62
CA ALA A 314 -9.14 -21.46 -1.19
C ALA A 314 -10.12 -21.75 -2.35
N PRO A 315 -10.65 -22.98 -2.49
CA PRO A 315 -11.68 -23.27 -3.46
C PRO A 315 -12.87 -22.34 -3.23
N GLN A 316 -13.20 -21.52 -4.22
CA GLN A 316 -14.35 -20.63 -4.13
C GLN A 316 -15.61 -21.48 -3.95
N PRO A 317 -16.53 -21.11 -3.05
CA PRO A 317 -17.85 -21.72 -3.04
C PRO A 317 -18.45 -21.53 -4.44
N SER A 318 -18.82 -22.65 -5.09
CA SER A 318 -19.42 -22.62 -6.42
C SER A 318 -20.56 -21.61 -6.42
N ALA A 319 -20.51 -20.64 -7.35
CA ALA A 319 -21.60 -19.68 -7.51
C ALA A 319 -22.93 -20.44 -7.58
N PRO A 320 -23.99 -19.97 -6.89
CA PRO A 320 -25.28 -20.61 -6.99
C PRO A 320 -25.65 -20.69 -8.47
N PRO A 321 -26.21 -21.85 -8.94
CA PRO A 321 -26.56 -22.01 -10.34
C PRO A 321 -27.46 -20.85 -10.76
N HIS A 322 -27.11 -20.19 -11.83
CA HIS A 322 -27.96 -19.15 -12.41
C HIS A 322 -29.41 -19.69 -12.51
N PRO A 323 -30.41 -18.95 -12.04
CA PRO A 323 -31.79 -19.35 -12.22
C PRO A 323 -31.99 -19.60 -13.71
N ALA A 324 -32.48 -20.78 -14.06
CA ALA A 324 -32.75 -21.14 -15.43
C ALA A 324 -33.60 -20.06 -16.08
N ALA A 325 -33.17 -19.57 -17.24
CA ALA A 325 -33.94 -18.59 -17.98
C ALA A 325 -35.37 -19.10 -18.14
N PRO A 326 -36.38 -18.24 -17.91
CA PRO A 326 -37.77 -18.65 -18.07
C PRO A 326 -37.97 -19.18 -19.50
N THR A 327 -38.36 -20.45 -19.62
CA THR A 327 -38.74 -21.02 -20.90
C THR A 327 -39.92 -20.22 -21.44
N SER A 328 -39.67 -19.57 -22.58
CA SER A 328 -40.68 -18.77 -23.31
C SER A 328 -41.92 -19.64 -23.60
N PRO A 329 -43.14 -19.20 -23.26
CA PRO A 329 -44.36 -19.96 -23.57
C PRO A 329 -44.84 -19.81 -25.02
N TYR A 330 -43.98 -19.41 -25.96
CA TYR A 330 -44.36 -19.19 -27.37
C TYR A 330 -43.71 -20.22 -28.34
N GLU A 331 -43.93 -21.52 -28.05
CA GLU A 331 -43.77 -22.57 -29.06
C GLU A 331 -44.81 -23.67 -28.92
N ARG A 332 -46.07 -23.32 -29.12
CA ARG A 332 -47.12 -24.26 -29.51
C ARG A 332 -48.25 -23.51 -30.23
N GLN A 333 -48.05 -23.22 -31.50
CA GLN A 333 -49.10 -23.11 -32.48
C GLN A 333 -48.46 -23.04 -33.85
N GLN A 334 -48.20 -24.22 -34.42
CA GLN A 334 -48.24 -24.51 -35.85
C GLN A 334 -48.02 -26.01 -36.04
N LEU A 335 -49.13 -26.75 -36.03
CA LEU A 335 -49.45 -27.88 -36.90
C LEU A 335 -50.93 -28.14 -36.80
#